data_4a01481e9d4b2e4c9f5f887c54b90c54
#
_entry.id   4a01481e9d4b2e4c9f5f887c54b90c54
#
_cell.length_a   1.000
_cell.length_b   1.000
_cell.length_c   1.000
_cell.angle_alpha   90.00
_cell.angle_beta   90.00
_cell.angle_gamma   90.00
#
_symmetry.space_group_name_H-M   'P 1'
#
loop_
_entity.id
_entity.type
_entity.pdbx_description
1 polymer ?
#
loop_
_entity_poly.entity_id
_entity_poly.type
_entity_poly.pdbx_seq_one_letter_code
_entity_poly.pdbx_strand_id
1 'polypeptide(L)'
;DYSNITSRINLSAKNLSIEFNDPFLVDLKNISFDIKEGEIFGIAGVAGNGQSELMNLLTGEEIEGVSGELDFNKIDIKNFSPKKRRDMSIAFVPENRLGHSAVPELTLTENILLSQFPDNDFQKNGLISFENIEVQAKKVIEKFNVVTPGPDAKASSLSGGNLQKFVIGREILSKPKLLIISHPTWGIDAGAEHAIRQSLIELA
;
A
#
# COMPACT_ATOMS: atom_id res chain seq x y z
N ASP A 1 21.08 3.01 6.83
CA ASP A 1 21.45 2.29 8.04
C ASP A 1 20.69 0.96 8.04
N TYR A 2 21.41 -0.17 7.90
CA TYR A 2 20.83 -1.52 7.86
C TYR A 2 20.65 -2.14 9.25
N SER A 3 20.67 -1.32 10.30
CA SER A 3 20.71 -1.76 11.69
C SER A 3 19.42 -2.45 12.16
N ASN A 4 18.31 -2.27 11.46
CA ASN A 4 16.99 -2.79 11.86
C ASN A 4 16.60 -4.11 11.18
N ILE A 5 17.37 -4.58 10.19
CA ILE A 5 17.06 -5.82 9.49
C ILE A 5 17.30 -7.01 10.41
N THR A 6 16.24 -7.75 10.71
CA THR A 6 16.32 -8.97 11.51
C THR A 6 16.59 -10.20 10.64
N SER A 7 16.86 -11.35 11.24
CA SER A 7 16.94 -12.62 10.52
C SER A 7 15.56 -13.24 10.23
N ARG A 8 14.47 -12.63 10.72
CA ARG A 8 13.12 -13.14 10.60
C ARG A 8 12.54 -12.79 9.24
N ILE A 9 12.09 -13.81 8.50
CA ILE A 9 11.38 -13.63 7.25
C ILE A 9 9.95 -13.16 7.56
N ASN A 10 9.58 -12.02 7.00
CA ASN A 10 8.26 -11.42 7.12
C ASN A 10 7.33 -11.88 5.99
N LEU A 11 7.80 -11.81 4.72
CA LEU A 11 7.09 -12.32 3.55
C LEU A 11 7.97 -13.32 2.81
N SER A 12 7.41 -14.47 2.45
CA SER A 12 8.08 -15.48 1.63
C SER A 12 7.21 -15.84 0.43
N ALA A 13 7.78 -15.75 -0.74
CA ALA A 13 7.19 -16.19 -2.00
C ALA A 13 8.03 -17.35 -2.56
N LYS A 14 7.39 -18.49 -2.93
CA LYS A 14 8.09 -19.64 -3.50
C LYS A 14 7.37 -20.17 -4.72
N ASN A 15 8.07 -20.16 -5.84
CA ASN A 15 7.57 -20.65 -7.13
C ASN A 15 6.19 -20.09 -7.49
N LEU A 16 5.91 -18.84 -7.10
CA LEU A 16 4.66 -18.19 -7.45
C LEU A 16 4.51 -18.09 -8.96
N SER A 17 3.40 -18.57 -9.46
CA SER A 17 3.10 -18.54 -10.88
C SER A 17 1.61 -18.31 -11.08
N ILE A 18 1.27 -17.56 -12.13
CA ILE A 18 -0.09 -17.37 -12.63
C ILE A 18 -0.04 -17.23 -14.14
N GLU A 19 -0.96 -17.88 -14.82
CA GLU A 19 -1.15 -17.76 -16.27
C GLU A 19 -2.49 -17.05 -16.54
N PHE A 20 -2.47 -16.07 -17.42
CA PHE A 20 -3.63 -15.29 -17.79
C PHE A 20 -4.16 -15.72 -19.14
N ASN A 21 -5.48 -15.77 -19.29
CA ASN A 21 -6.12 -15.97 -20.60
C ASN A 21 -6.23 -14.67 -21.42
N ASP A 22 -5.83 -13.53 -20.83
CA ASP A 22 -5.84 -12.22 -21.48
C ASP A 22 -4.47 -11.95 -22.12
N PRO A 23 -4.38 -11.72 -23.45
CA PRO A 23 -3.12 -11.47 -24.14
C PRO A 23 -2.46 -10.13 -23.75
N PHE A 24 -3.16 -9.26 -23.03
CA PHE A 24 -2.62 -7.98 -22.54
C PHE A 24 -1.98 -8.09 -21.16
N LEU A 25 -2.15 -9.22 -20.47
CA LEU A 25 -1.53 -9.49 -19.19
C LEU A 25 -0.28 -10.36 -19.35
N VAL A 26 0.66 -10.20 -18.42
CA VAL A 26 1.94 -10.93 -18.43
C VAL A 26 1.89 -12.09 -17.44
N ASP A 27 2.10 -13.32 -17.93
CA ASP A 27 2.25 -14.48 -17.07
C ASP A 27 3.40 -14.31 -16.09
N LEU A 28 3.16 -14.67 -14.84
CA LEU A 28 4.21 -14.76 -13.84
C LEU A 28 4.66 -16.23 -13.69
N LYS A 29 5.96 -16.48 -13.77
CA LYS A 29 6.49 -17.84 -13.77
C LYS A 29 7.60 -18.02 -12.74
N ASN A 30 7.40 -18.91 -11.76
CA ASN A 30 8.39 -19.35 -10.77
C ASN A 30 9.05 -18.22 -9.98
N ILE A 31 8.28 -17.21 -9.58
CA ILE A 31 8.78 -16.07 -8.82
C ILE A 31 9.03 -16.53 -7.38
N SER A 32 10.27 -16.32 -6.90
CA SER A 32 10.68 -16.68 -5.55
C SER A 32 11.54 -15.60 -4.93
N PHE A 33 11.18 -15.17 -3.73
CA PHE A 33 11.95 -14.22 -2.92
C PHE A 33 11.50 -14.28 -1.45
N ASP A 34 12.40 -13.86 -0.56
CA ASP A 34 12.10 -13.65 0.86
C ASP A 34 12.37 -12.20 1.22
N ILE A 35 11.49 -11.62 2.04
CA ILE A 35 11.64 -10.27 2.60
C ILE A 35 11.72 -10.41 4.12
N LYS A 36 12.76 -9.84 4.72
CA LYS A 36 12.96 -9.85 6.16
C LYS A 36 12.26 -8.68 6.84
N GLU A 37 12.04 -8.80 8.12
CA GLU A 37 11.55 -7.71 8.95
C GLU A 37 12.60 -6.58 8.99
N GLY A 38 12.16 -5.33 8.75
CA GLY A 38 13.05 -4.17 8.64
C GLY A 38 13.74 -4.02 7.28
N GLU A 39 13.40 -4.84 6.28
CA GLU A 39 14.03 -4.79 4.97
C GLU A 39 13.20 -3.96 3.97
N ILE A 40 13.89 -3.14 3.19
CA ILE A 40 13.33 -2.52 1.98
C ILE A 40 13.75 -3.34 0.78
N PHE A 41 12.82 -4.08 0.21
CA PHE A 41 13.04 -4.92 -0.96
C PHE A 41 12.55 -4.22 -2.23
N GLY A 42 13.41 -4.05 -3.21
CA GLY A 42 13.10 -3.37 -4.47
C GLY A 42 12.95 -4.33 -5.64
N ILE A 43 11.86 -4.23 -6.38
CA ILE A 43 11.63 -4.94 -7.64
C ILE A 43 11.71 -3.92 -8.77
N ALA A 44 12.63 -4.13 -9.71
CA ALA A 44 12.84 -3.25 -10.86
C ALA A 44 12.77 -4.04 -12.16
N GLY A 45 12.30 -3.40 -13.21
CA GLY A 45 12.20 -3.98 -14.55
C GLY A 45 11.72 -2.95 -15.58
N VAL A 46 11.74 -3.33 -16.84
CA VAL A 46 11.13 -2.54 -17.90
C VAL A 46 9.61 -2.63 -17.76
N ALA A 47 8.91 -1.51 -17.94
CA ALA A 47 7.45 -1.46 -17.86
C ALA A 47 6.80 -2.51 -18.78
N GLY A 48 5.74 -3.16 -18.30
CA GLY A 48 5.03 -4.21 -19.03
C GLY A 48 5.65 -5.62 -18.92
N ASN A 49 6.54 -5.84 -17.95
CA ASN A 49 7.14 -7.17 -17.70
C ASN A 49 6.60 -7.86 -16.43
N GLY A 50 5.34 -7.62 -16.07
CA GLY A 50 4.67 -8.35 -15.00
C GLY A 50 4.66 -7.67 -13.64
N GLN A 51 5.15 -6.41 -13.52
CA GLN A 51 5.18 -5.71 -12.23
C GLN A 51 3.78 -5.44 -11.68
N SER A 52 2.83 -5.05 -12.54
CA SER A 52 1.43 -4.81 -12.17
C SER A 52 0.73 -6.10 -11.75
N GLU A 53 0.95 -7.18 -12.50
CA GLU A 53 0.42 -8.49 -12.21
C GLU A 53 0.96 -9.03 -10.87
N LEU A 54 2.26 -8.84 -10.62
CA LEU A 54 2.85 -9.19 -9.32
C LEU A 54 2.29 -8.35 -8.19
N MET A 55 2.06 -7.04 -8.42
CA MET A 55 1.40 -6.17 -7.44
C MET A 55 0.02 -6.71 -7.10
N ASN A 56 -0.82 -7.02 -8.09
CA ASN A 56 -2.18 -7.53 -7.90
C ASN A 56 -2.19 -8.87 -7.15
N LEU A 57 -1.23 -9.75 -7.46
CA LEU A 57 -1.05 -11.00 -6.73
C LEU A 57 -0.66 -10.74 -5.26
N LEU A 58 0.31 -9.86 -5.02
CA LEU A 58 0.78 -9.55 -3.67
C LEU A 58 -0.24 -8.76 -2.83
N THR A 59 -1.16 -8.04 -3.45
CA THR A 59 -2.26 -7.33 -2.75
C THR A 59 -3.49 -8.21 -2.55
N GLY A 60 -3.60 -9.32 -3.30
CA GLY A 60 -4.74 -10.24 -3.25
C GLY A 60 -5.91 -9.83 -4.15
N GLU A 61 -5.67 -8.91 -5.09
CA GLU A 61 -6.63 -8.54 -6.13
C GLU A 61 -6.74 -9.62 -7.21
N GLU A 62 -5.64 -10.32 -7.45
CA GLU A 62 -5.59 -11.50 -8.30
C GLU A 62 -5.19 -12.71 -7.46
N ILE A 63 -6.10 -13.67 -7.33
CA ILE A 63 -5.91 -14.89 -6.52
C ILE A 63 -6.33 -16.16 -7.26
N GLU A 64 -7.08 -16.06 -8.36
CA GLU A 64 -7.53 -17.22 -9.13
C GLU A 64 -6.38 -17.76 -9.99
N GLY A 65 -6.20 -19.08 -9.98
CA GLY A 65 -5.16 -19.73 -10.78
C GLY A 65 -3.74 -19.57 -10.26
N VAL A 66 -3.54 -18.89 -9.12
CA VAL A 66 -2.21 -18.70 -8.51
C VAL A 66 -1.70 -20.04 -7.96
N SER A 67 -0.53 -20.47 -8.40
CA SER A 67 0.21 -21.62 -7.89
C SER A 67 1.45 -21.18 -7.10
N GLY A 68 2.09 -22.12 -6.38
CA GLY A 68 3.21 -21.84 -5.49
C GLY A 68 2.75 -21.49 -4.06
N GLU A 69 3.65 -20.89 -3.28
CA GLU A 69 3.43 -20.53 -1.88
C GLU A 69 3.62 -19.03 -1.68
N LEU A 70 2.75 -18.41 -0.87
CA LEU A 70 2.89 -17.02 -0.44
C LEU A 70 2.55 -16.91 1.05
N ASP A 71 3.57 -16.81 1.88
CA ASP A 71 3.46 -16.78 3.33
C ASP A 71 3.79 -15.40 3.88
N PHE A 72 2.94 -14.87 4.76
CA PHE A 72 3.21 -13.70 5.57
C PHE A 72 3.25 -14.10 7.04
N ASN A 73 4.39 -13.89 7.69
CA ASN A 73 4.62 -14.34 9.07
C ASN A 73 4.27 -15.84 9.28
N LYS A 74 4.63 -16.71 8.32
CA LYS A 74 4.34 -18.16 8.31
C LYS A 74 2.86 -18.52 8.17
N ILE A 75 2.02 -17.60 7.75
CA ILE A 75 0.61 -17.82 7.44
C ILE A 75 0.47 -17.77 5.93
N ASP A 76 -0.06 -18.81 5.33
CA ASP A 76 -0.39 -18.82 3.90
C ASP A 76 -1.49 -17.78 3.62
N ILE A 77 -1.13 -16.77 2.81
CA ILE A 77 -2.01 -15.67 2.42
C ILE A 77 -2.38 -15.71 0.94
N LYS A 78 -1.96 -16.73 0.20
CA LYS A 78 -2.13 -16.82 -1.25
C LYS A 78 -3.58 -16.55 -1.69
N ASN A 79 -4.54 -17.16 -0.99
CA ASN A 79 -5.97 -17.04 -1.30
C ASN A 79 -6.68 -15.96 -0.48
N PHE A 80 -5.96 -15.04 0.14
CA PHE A 80 -6.56 -13.98 0.95
C PHE A 80 -6.89 -12.77 0.09
N SER A 81 -8.14 -12.30 0.22
CA SER A 81 -8.60 -11.05 -0.40
C SER A 81 -7.82 -9.83 0.13
N PRO A 82 -7.84 -8.70 -0.58
CA PRO A 82 -7.20 -7.45 -0.12
C PRO A 82 -7.64 -7.06 1.29
N LYS A 83 -8.94 -7.17 1.59
CA LYS A 83 -9.46 -6.88 2.92
C LYS A 83 -8.79 -7.75 3.99
N LYS A 84 -8.73 -9.07 3.79
CA LYS A 84 -8.14 -10.00 4.76
C LYS A 84 -6.64 -9.73 4.95
N ARG A 85 -5.92 -9.31 3.91
CA ARG A 85 -4.51 -8.90 4.00
C ARG A 85 -4.39 -7.59 4.80
N ARG A 86 -5.28 -6.62 4.61
CA ARG A 86 -5.32 -5.39 5.43
C ARG A 86 -5.60 -5.68 6.90
N ASP A 87 -6.51 -6.62 7.20
CA ASP A 87 -6.79 -7.06 8.58
C ASP A 87 -5.54 -7.67 9.28
N MET A 88 -4.54 -8.12 8.50
CA MET A 88 -3.24 -8.59 8.98
C MET A 88 -2.16 -7.49 9.04
N SER A 89 -2.54 -6.24 8.87
CA SER A 89 -1.64 -5.07 8.79
C SER A 89 -0.69 -5.09 7.58
N ILE A 90 -1.16 -5.61 6.45
CA ILE A 90 -0.51 -5.44 5.15
C ILE A 90 -1.17 -4.24 4.47
N ALA A 91 -0.39 -3.20 4.21
CA ALA A 91 -0.83 -2.02 3.48
C ALA A 91 -0.28 -2.03 2.05
N PHE A 92 -0.99 -1.37 1.13
CA PHE A 92 -0.54 -1.30 -0.25
C PHE A 92 -0.98 -0.01 -0.93
N VAL A 93 -0.11 0.47 -1.83
CA VAL A 93 -0.33 1.64 -2.67
C VAL A 93 -0.14 1.22 -4.12
N PRO A 94 -1.22 0.92 -4.85
CA PRO A 94 -1.17 0.60 -6.27
C PRO A 94 -0.78 1.83 -7.11
N GLU A 95 -0.41 1.60 -8.37
CA GLU A 95 0.04 2.64 -9.29
C GLU A 95 -1.06 3.68 -9.58
N ASN A 96 -2.30 3.22 -9.79
CA ASN A 96 -3.44 4.07 -10.06
C ASN A 96 -3.91 4.80 -8.80
N ARG A 97 -3.73 6.11 -8.78
CA ARG A 97 -4.06 6.95 -7.62
C ARG A 97 -5.56 7.14 -7.43
N LEU A 98 -6.26 7.55 -8.49
CA LEU A 98 -7.71 7.73 -8.48
C LEU A 98 -8.42 6.48 -8.97
N GLY A 99 -9.47 6.09 -8.27
CA GLY A 99 -10.27 4.90 -8.57
C GLY A 99 -9.72 3.62 -8.00
N HIS A 100 -8.45 3.58 -7.58
CA HIS A 100 -7.82 2.41 -6.97
C HIS A 100 -7.23 2.75 -5.58
N SER A 101 -6.25 3.66 -5.51
CA SER A 101 -5.66 4.08 -4.21
C SER A 101 -6.57 5.01 -3.41
N ALA A 102 -7.37 5.82 -4.09
CA ALA A 102 -8.34 6.73 -3.48
C ALA A 102 -9.62 6.83 -4.31
N VAL A 103 -10.75 6.96 -3.64
CA VAL A 103 -12.05 7.20 -4.27
C VAL A 103 -12.16 8.69 -4.59
N PRO A 104 -12.30 9.07 -5.88
CA PRO A 104 -12.23 10.47 -6.33
C PRO A 104 -13.24 11.40 -5.65
N GLU A 105 -14.47 10.93 -5.50
CA GLU A 105 -15.62 11.72 -5.02
C GLU A 105 -15.68 11.84 -3.49
N LEU A 106 -14.93 11.01 -2.77
CA LEU A 106 -14.88 11.05 -1.32
C LEU A 106 -13.84 12.07 -0.83
N THR A 107 -14.09 12.59 0.36
CA THR A 107 -13.16 13.47 1.07
C THR A 107 -11.89 12.73 1.48
N LEU A 108 -10.85 13.46 1.85
CA LEU A 108 -9.63 12.86 2.38
C LEU A 108 -9.92 12.11 3.69
N THR A 109 -10.79 12.63 4.55
CA THR A 109 -11.26 11.96 5.76
C THR A 109 -11.93 10.61 5.44
N GLU A 110 -12.86 10.58 4.50
CA GLU A 110 -13.53 9.33 4.10
C GLU A 110 -12.55 8.34 3.44
N ASN A 111 -11.58 8.83 2.68
CA ASN A 111 -10.53 8.00 2.10
C ASN A 111 -9.58 7.38 3.16
N ILE A 112 -9.36 8.03 4.32
CA ILE A 112 -8.70 7.40 5.47
C ILE A 112 -9.54 6.22 5.98
N LEU A 113 -10.83 6.45 6.21
CA LEU A 113 -11.74 5.42 6.72
C LEU A 113 -11.71 4.17 5.84
N LEU A 114 -11.84 4.32 4.52
CA LEU A 114 -11.90 3.18 3.59
C LEU A 114 -10.67 2.29 3.62
N SER A 115 -9.48 2.86 3.81
CA SER A 115 -8.24 2.08 3.78
C SER A 115 -7.87 1.46 5.13
N GLN A 116 -8.34 2.03 6.23
CA GLN A 116 -7.92 1.66 7.58
C GLN A 116 -9.05 1.07 8.45
N PHE A 117 -10.26 0.89 7.90
CA PHE A 117 -11.36 0.25 8.63
C PHE A 117 -11.18 -1.30 8.65
N PRO A 118 -11.38 -1.98 9.79
CA PRO A 118 -11.87 -1.49 11.08
C PRO A 118 -10.73 -1.18 12.08
N ASP A 119 -10.17 0.03 12.05
CA ASP A 119 -9.26 0.46 13.11
C ASP A 119 -10.06 0.77 14.39
N ASN A 120 -9.62 0.26 15.52
CA ASN A 120 -10.28 0.49 16.81
C ASN A 120 -10.28 1.97 17.21
N ASP A 121 -9.28 2.75 16.78
CA ASP A 121 -9.19 4.19 17.04
C ASP A 121 -10.28 4.98 16.30
N PHE A 122 -10.87 4.40 15.24
CA PHE A 122 -11.98 5.00 14.50
C PHE A 122 -13.35 4.62 15.02
N GLN A 123 -13.41 3.86 16.12
CA GLN A 123 -14.66 3.46 16.74
C GLN A 123 -14.78 4.04 18.15
N LYS A 124 -15.95 4.57 18.47
CA LYS A 124 -16.34 5.02 19.81
C LYS A 124 -17.71 4.46 20.16
N ASN A 125 -17.77 3.63 21.19
CA ASN A 125 -19.02 2.97 21.61
C ASN A 125 -19.71 2.16 20.49
N GLY A 126 -18.95 1.53 19.61
CA GLY A 126 -19.47 0.76 18.46
C GLY A 126 -19.95 1.60 17.27
N LEU A 127 -19.72 2.92 17.29
CA LEU A 127 -20.03 3.84 16.20
C LEU A 127 -18.75 4.40 15.61
N ILE A 128 -18.80 4.72 14.31
CA ILE A 128 -17.67 5.38 13.60
C ILE A 128 -17.47 6.80 14.15
N SER A 129 -16.27 7.12 14.59
CA SER A 129 -15.87 8.45 15.06
C SER A 129 -15.22 9.23 13.93
N PHE A 130 -15.99 10.01 13.19
CA PHE A 130 -15.47 10.88 12.14
C PHE A 130 -14.48 11.92 12.66
N GLU A 131 -14.61 12.35 13.90
CA GLU A 131 -13.67 13.26 14.57
C GLU A 131 -12.25 12.63 14.63
N ASN A 132 -12.14 11.37 15.04
CA ASN A 132 -10.85 10.67 15.11
C ASN A 132 -10.23 10.46 13.72
N ILE A 133 -11.07 10.15 12.73
CA ILE A 133 -10.64 9.96 11.33
C ILE A 133 -10.14 11.28 10.74
N GLU A 134 -10.84 12.39 11.00
CA GLU A 134 -10.43 13.72 10.57
C GLU A 134 -9.08 14.14 11.20
N VAL A 135 -8.87 13.84 12.49
CA VAL A 135 -7.58 14.05 13.15
C VAL A 135 -6.47 13.28 12.44
N GLN A 136 -6.72 12.04 12.02
CA GLN A 136 -5.74 11.26 11.26
C GLN A 136 -5.49 11.86 9.87
N ALA A 137 -6.53 12.31 9.17
CA ALA A 137 -6.39 12.99 7.88
C ALA A 137 -5.54 14.27 8.00
N LYS A 138 -5.76 15.07 9.04
CA LYS A 138 -4.95 16.27 9.33
C LYS A 138 -3.48 15.91 9.58
N LYS A 139 -3.20 14.84 10.34
CA LYS A 139 -1.81 14.36 10.55
C LYS A 139 -1.12 13.97 9.25
N VAL A 140 -1.84 13.29 8.33
CA VAL A 140 -1.29 12.95 7.01
C VAL A 140 -0.98 14.22 6.21
N ILE A 141 -1.94 15.16 6.15
CA ILE A 141 -1.81 16.42 5.43
C ILE A 141 -0.58 17.21 5.92
N GLU A 142 -0.44 17.34 7.23
CA GLU A 142 0.64 18.10 7.85
C GLU A 142 2.00 17.40 7.67
N LYS A 143 2.10 16.11 8.05
CA LYS A 143 3.39 15.39 8.02
C LYS A 143 3.96 15.26 6.61
N PHE A 144 3.12 15.10 5.59
CA PHE A 144 3.55 14.92 4.19
C PHE A 144 3.41 16.19 3.34
N ASN A 145 3.14 17.33 3.96
CA ASN A 145 3.00 18.63 3.27
C ASN A 145 2.06 18.54 2.06
N VAL A 146 0.86 17.98 2.27
CA VAL A 146 -0.16 17.86 1.23
C VAL A 146 -0.83 19.22 1.04
N VAL A 147 -0.68 19.81 -0.13
CA VAL A 147 -1.35 21.08 -0.46
C VAL A 147 -2.82 20.81 -0.78
N THR A 148 -3.71 21.19 0.12
CA THR A 148 -5.14 20.98 0.05
C THR A 148 -5.88 22.04 0.87
N PRO A 149 -7.16 22.35 0.55
CA PRO A 149 -7.99 23.22 1.42
C PRO A 149 -8.24 22.63 2.82
N GLY A 150 -8.14 21.32 2.97
CA GLY A 150 -8.34 20.65 4.26
C GLY A 150 -8.77 19.17 4.11
N PRO A 151 -9.06 18.50 5.23
CA PRO A 151 -9.44 17.09 5.25
C PRO A 151 -10.78 16.79 4.56
N ASP A 152 -11.65 17.80 4.40
CA ASP A 152 -12.94 17.70 3.72
C ASP A 152 -12.84 17.90 2.20
N ALA A 153 -11.64 18.18 1.68
CA ALA A 153 -11.43 18.28 0.25
C ALA A 153 -11.61 16.90 -0.40
N LYS A 154 -12.25 16.85 -1.57
CA LYS A 154 -12.36 15.62 -2.36
C LYS A 154 -11.00 15.19 -2.90
N ALA A 155 -10.74 13.88 -2.96
CA ALA A 155 -9.50 13.36 -3.51
C ALA A 155 -9.25 13.82 -4.96
N SER A 156 -10.31 13.93 -5.77
CA SER A 156 -10.25 14.43 -7.15
C SER A 156 -9.84 15.89 -7.29
N SER A 157 -9.92 16.69 -6.22
CA SER A 157 -9.53 18.10 -6.24
C SER A 157 -8.02 18.32 -6.05
N LEU A 158 -7.28 17.28 -5.67
CA LEU A 158 -5.84 17.38 -5.45
C LEU A 158 -5.08 17.21 -6.76
N SER A 159 -3.93 17.90 -6.89
CA SER A 159 -2.97 17.57 -7.94
C SER A 159 -2.44 16.14 -7.76
N GLY A 160 -2.01 15.50 -8.85
CA GLY A 160 -1.49 14.14 -8.80
C GLY A 160 -0.38 13.95 -7.77
N GLY A 161 0.53 14.93 -7.62
CA GLY A 161 1.60 14.87 -6.63
C GLY A 161 1.09 14.98 -5.18
N ASN A 162 0.09 15.84 -4.91
CA ASN A 162 -0.49 15.96 -3.58
C ASN A 162 -1.33 14.73 -3.22
N LEU A 163 -2.05 14.16 -4.17
CA LEU A 163 -2.76 12.90 -3.96
C LEU A 163 -1.78 11.76 -3.64
N GLN A 164 -0.65 11.68 -4.35
CA GLN A 164 0.40 10.68 -4.07
C GLN A 164 0.95 10.82 -2.66
N LYS A 165 1.29 12.05 -2.23
CA LYS A 165 1.74 12.33 -0.86
C LYS A 165 0.70 11.90 0.17
N PHE A 166 -0.57 12.19 -0.08
CA PHE A 166 -1.67 11.82 0.81
C PHE A 166 -1.82 10.30 0.92
N VAL A 167 -1.90 9.58 -0.21
CA VAL A 167 -2.10 8.13 -0.23
C VAL A 167 -0.95 7.40 0.46
N ILE A 168 0.30 7.74 0.12
CA ILE A 168 1.48 7.12 0.76
C ILE A 168 1.54 7.46 2.24
N GLY A 169 1.33 8.74 2.60
CA GLY A 169 1.32 9.19 3.98
C GLY A 169 0.27 8.48 4.83
N ARG A 170 -0.91 8.26 4.27
CA ARG A 170 -2.00 7.50 4.88
C ARG A 170 -1.56 6.07 5.23
N GLU A 171 -0.96 5.35 4.27
CA GLU A 171 -0.53 3.98 4.50
C GLU A 171 0.68 3.89 5.46
N ILE A 172 1.63 4.82 5.38
CA ILE A 172 2.77 4.85 6.32
C ILE A 172 2.30 5.13 7.76
N LEU A 173 1.38 6.08 7.96
CA LEU A 173 0.89 6.43 9.29
C LEU A 173 0.00 5.34 9.92
N SER A 174 -0.50 4.39 9.16
CA SER A 174 -1.17 3.19 9.71
C SER A 174 -0.20 2.20 10.37
N LYS A 175 1.12 2.43 10.24
CA LYS A 175 2.18 1.58 10.77
C LYS A 175 2.02 0.10 10.39
N PRO A 176 1.95 -0.20 9.11
CA PRO A 176 1.75 -1.57 8.65
C PRO A 176 2.96 -2.45 8.98
N LYS A 177 2.74 -3.75 9.09
CA LYS A 177 3.80 -4.76 9.23
C LYS A 177 4.46 -5.11 7.89
N LEU A 178 3.77 -4.87 6.80
CA LEU A 178 4.26 -4.97 5.44
C LEU A 178 3.62 -3.88 4.60
N LEU A 179 4.42 -3.13 3.85
CA LEU A 179 3.95 -2.10 2.94
C LEU A 179 4.41 -2.41 1.52
N ILE A 180 3.46 -2.59 0.61
CA ILE A 180 3.70 -2.86 -0.80
C ILE A 180 3.34 -1.61 -1.60
N ILE A 181 4.29 -1.03 -2.35
CA ILE A 181 4.09 0.22 -3.07
C ILE A 181 4.56 0.09 -4.51
N SER A 182 3.73 0.54 -5.44
CA SER A 182 4.13 0.77 -6.83
C SER A 182 4.45 2.25 -7.05
N HIS A 183 5.60 2.53 -7.66
CA HIS A 183 6.05 3.88 -8.08
C HIS A 183 5.92 4.98 -7.00
N PRO A 184 6.50 4.81 -5.78
CA PRO A 184 6.24 5.70 -4.64
C PRO A 184 6.55 7.18 -4.89
N THR A 185 7.48 7.47 -5.79
CA THR A 185 7.93 8.85 -6.03
C THR A 185 7.53 9.40 -7.40
N TRP A 186 6.69 8.68 -8.14
CA TRP A 186 6.32 9.13 -9.49
C TRP A 186 5.42 10.36 -9.47
N GLY A 187 5.82 11.39 -10.24
CA GLY A 187 5.04 12.61 -10.44
C GLY A 187 4.90 13.49 -9.20
N ILE A 188 5.87 13.45 -8.30
CA ILE A 188 6.03 14.36 -7.16
C ILE A 188 7.30 15.20 -7.32
N ASP A 189 7.39 16.30 -6.59
CA ASP A 189 8.59 17.15 -6.56
C ASP A 189 9.74 16.51 -5.76
N ALA A 190 10.97 16.98 -5.99
CA ALA A 190 12.18 16.40 -5.38
C ALA A 190 12.18 16.49 -3.84
N GLY A 191 11.57 17.53 -3.27
CA GLY A 191 11.46 17.66 -1.81
C GLY A 191 10.51 16.63 -1.21
N ALA A 192 9.37 16.40 -1.87
CA ALA A 192 8.42 15.36 -1.48
C ALA A 192 8.99 13.95 -1.69
N GLU A 193 9.75 13.73 -2.77
CA GLU A 193 10.45 12.46 -3.00
C GLU A 193 11.39 12.12 -1.84
N HIS A 194 12.22 13.08 -1.42
CA HIS A 194 13.13 12.87 -0.29
C HIS A 194 12.38 12.55 1.00
N ALA A 195 11.31 13.29 1.31
CA ALA A 195 10.51 13.07 2.52
C ALA A 195 9.83 11.69 2.53
N ILE A 196 9.29 11.24 1.39
CA ILE A 196 8.69 9.91 1.27
C ILE A 196 9.75 8.83 1.45
N ARG A 197 10.90 8.93 0.78
CA ARG A 197 12.00 7.96 0.93
C ARG A 197 12.47 7.86 2.37
N GLN A 198 12.64 9.00 3.05
CA GLN A 198 13.02 9.03 4.46
C GLN A 198 11.95 8.35 5.34
N SER A 199 10.66 8.62 5.09
CA SER A 199 9.57 8.00 5.85
C SER A 199 9.46 6.48 5.63
N LEU A 200 9.82 5.99 4.43
CA LEU A 200 9.90 4.55 4.16
C LEU A 200 11.06 3.89 4.91
N ILE A 201 12.22 4.57 5.00
CA ILE A 201 13.37 4.09 5.77
C ILE A 201 13.06 4.07 7.28
N GLU A 202 12.32 5.07 7.78
CA GLU A 202 11.91 5.12 9.19
C GLU A 202 10.83 4.07 9.53
N LEU A 203 10.03 3.63 8.54
CA LEU A 203 9.02 2.59 8.72
C LEU A 203 9.66 1.19 8.79
N ALA A 204 10.72 0.95 8.02
CA ALA A 204 11.46 -0.30 8.00
C ALA A 204 12.34 -0.47 9.25
#